data_36d6ebf288b907b39e475778c68f22d7
#
_entry.id   36d6ebf288b907b39e475778c68f22d7
#
_cell.length_a   1.000
_cell.length_b   1.000
_cell.length_c   1.000
_cell.angle_alpha   90.00
_cell.angle_beta   90.00
_cell.angle_gamma   90.00
#
_symmetry.space_group_name_H-M   'P 1'
#
loop_
_entity.id
_entity.type
_entity.pdbx_description
1 polymer ?
#
loop_
_entity_poly.entity_id
_entity_poly.type
_entity_poly.pdbx_seq_one_letter_code
_entity_poly.pdbx_strand_id
1 'polypeptide(L)'
;MQLFCWTKAASALMAAAVISLCIPTWTVADVKEGDTITKANMDQAGDLLIPGIKWFVERGMPVKVVPYKKVELPKLFKEATEKYSGQVKLSADGHEIYNYVAGLPFPAIDPNDPMVGFKIMWNQEQKPQYVDNVGTEWITELVNGRGELERTYGSQFWRRMMWTGRLYTDPKPVVPHNPAMRYTEQFGPLFIPNDLKGAGVLNNRYLGVDVPDDSYMYLPELRRARRISVANRSDAFWGADMDLDSLWGFNSKVSYWTFRLLAEKEILAPVHIGTYANRKVWCAQPDGKSGPLAFMPCNINWEKRPVYVIEGVPTAYSQYAYSKRIMYIDKDFWGMNFSEVFDQGGELWKLWFNMFEYVAKPYEGYPVKPLEGGKYNYEDAWAFTPHGMMADLQTVHSTKWDAPSGYVQPTDWVNEWYFNEATPINTERAYSVNFLIQSAR
;
A
#
# COMPACT_ATOMS: atom_id res chain seq x y z
N MET A 1 -79.31 -46.64 -16.58
CA MET A 1 -80.24 -46.61 -15.44
C MET A 1 -79.45 -46.30 -14.20
N GLN A 2 -79.78 -45.22 -13.58
CA GLN A 2 -79.39 -44.67 -12.29
C GLN A 2 -77.93 -44.21 -12.06
N LEU A 3 -77.84 -42.90 -11.99
CA LEU A 3 -76.94 -41.98 -11.33
C LEU A 3 -76.68 -42.29 -9.89
N PHE A 4 -75.45 -42.15 -9.40
CA PHE A 4 -75.18 -41.70 -8.05
C PHE A 4 -74.05 -40.66 -8.03
N CYS A 5 -74.43 -39.47 -7.60
CA CYS A 5 -73.57 -38.31 -7.42
C CYS A 5 -72.93 -38.37 -6.04
N TRP A 6 -71.59 -38.21 -5.92
CA TRP A 6 -70.92 -37.97 -4.66
C TRP A 6 -70.09 -36.72 -4.76
N THR A 7 -70.55 -35.66 -4.11
CA THR A 7 -69.82 -34.45 -3.82
C THR A 7 -68.76 -34.69 -2.75
N LYS A 8 -67.50 -34.45 -3.03
CA LYS A 8 -66.49 -34.31 -2.01
C LYS A 8 -66.06 -32.84 -1.92
N ALA A 9 -66.39 -32.23 -0.78
CA ALA A 9 -65.85 -30.93 -0.39
C ALA A 9 -64.37 -31.05 -0.11
N ALA A 10 -63.53 -30.29 -0.84
CA ALA A 10 -62.14 -30.15 -0.56
C ALA A 10 -61.92 -28.93 0.31
N SER A 11 -61.52 -29.13 1.59
CA SER A 11 -61.08 -28.09 2.51
C SER A 11 -59.65 -27.66 2.13
N ALA A 12 -59.49 -26.45 1.63
CA ALA A 12 -58.16 -25.86 1.36
C ALA A 12 -57.61 -25.30 2.69
N LEU A 13 -56.60 -25.96 3.25
CA LEU A 13 -55.74 -25.41 4.30
C LEU A 13 -54.73 -24.46 3.62
N MET A 14 -54.87 -23.15 3.82
CA MET A 14 -53.84 -22.16 3.56
C MET A 14 -52.76 -22.28 4.64
N ALA A 15 -51.60 -22.84 4.29
CA ALA A 15 -50.38 -22.71 5.06
C ALA A 15 -49.77 -21.33 4.79
N ALA A 16 -49.89 -20.41 5.74
CA ALA A 16 -49.17 -19.14 5.71
C ALA A 16 -47.68 -19.42 5.99
N ALA A 17 -46.85 -19.39 4.95
CA ALA A 17 -45.41 -19.39 5.10
C ALA A 17 -44.98 -18.03 5.61
N VAL A 18 -44.62 -17.97 6.90
CA VAL A 18 -43.92 -16.80 7.47
C VAL A 18 -42.51 -16.79 6.92
N ILE A 19 -42.29 -16.00 5.87
CA ILE A 19 -40.95 -15.67 5.41
C ILE A 19 -40.36 -14.74 6.47
N SER A 20 -39.52 -15.30 7.34
CA SER A 20 -38.68 -14.52 8.27
C SER A 20 -37.65 -13.80 7.42
N LEU A 21 -37.91 -12.55 7.08
CA LEU A 21 -36.89 -11.65 6.52
C LEU A 21 -35.85 -11.45 7.62
N CYS A 22 -34.74 -12.17 7.54
CA CYS A 22 -33.50 -11.81 8.23
C CYS A 22 -33.03 -10.46 7.66
N ILE A 23 -33.53 -9.37 8.25
CA ILE A 23 -32.94 -8.05 8.07
C ILE A 23 -31.55 -8.16 8.73
N PRO A 24 -30.43 -7.98 8.01
CA PRO A 24 -29.14 -7.91 8.64
C PRO A 24 -29.18 -6.75 9.64
N THR A 25 -29.17 -7.05 10.91
CA THR A 25 -28.97 -6.04 11.95
C THR A 25 -27.53 -5.56 11.79
N TRP A 26 -27.38 -4.38 11.22
CA TRP A 26 -26.10 -3.66 11.27
C TRP A 26 -25.80 -3.43 12.74
N THR A 27 -24.84 -4.16 13.26
CA THR A 27 -24.32 -3.88 14.61
C THR A 27 -23.61 -2.56 14.53
N VAL A 28 -24.20 -1.54 15.11
CA VAL A 28 -23.54 -0.24 15.28
C VAL A 28 -22.30 -0.52 16.13
N ALA A 29 -21.12 -0.21 15.58
CA ALA A 29 -19.87 -0.40 16.30
C ALA A 29 -19.87 0.47 17.55
N ASP A 30 -19.73 -0.14 18.74
CA ASP A 30 -19.64 0.56 20.03
C ASP A 30 -18.17 0.63 20.48
N VAL A 31 -17.31 1.18 19.62
CA VAL A 31 -15.88 1.35 19.87
C VAL A 31 -15.61 2.82 20.15
N LYS A 32 -14.93 3.10 21.27
CA LYS A 32 -14.59 4.45 21.74
C LYS A 32 -13.08 4.64 21.73
N GLU A 33 -12.69 5.91 21.71
CA GLU A 33 -11.30 6.31 21.93
C GLU A 33 -10.83 5.81 23.31
N GLY A 34 -9.63 5.23 23.34
CA GLY A 34 -9.05 4.59 24.53
C GLY A 34 -9.33 3.10 24.63
N ASP A 35 -10.26 2.57 23.85
CA ASP A 35 -10.54 1.13 23.83
C ASP A 35 -9.34 0.35 23.23
N THR A 36 -9.19 -0.89 23.71
CA THR A 36 -8.32 -1.88 23.08
C THR A 36 -9.17 -3.04 22.60
N ILE A 37 -9.24 -3.20 21.29
CA ILE A 37 -9.94 -4.32 20.67
C ILE A 37 -9.03 -5.53 20.67
N THR A 38 -9.55 -6.63 21.15
CA THR A 38 -8.90 -7.94 21.24
C THR A 38 -9.88 -9.01 20.77
N LYS A 39 -9.46 -10.26 20.73
CA LYS A 39 -10.34 -11.39 20.41
C LYS A 39 -11.59 -11.45 21.30
N ALA A 40 -11.51 -10.98 22.54
CA ALA A 40 -12.62 -11.07 23.50
C ALA A 40 -13.76 -10.07 23.24
N ASN A 41 -13.47 -8.96 22.52
CA ASN A 41 -14.46 -7.88 22.27
C ASN A 41 -14.48 -7.41 20.81
N MET A 42 -13.87 -8.13 19.88
CA MET A 42 -13.77 -7.71 18.47
C MET A 42 -15.14 -7.54 17.79
N ASP A 43 -16.14 -8.26 18.23
CA ASP A 43 -17.51 -8.14 17.70
C ASP A 43 -18.10 -6.75 17.90
N GLN A 44 -17.66 -6.02 18.95
CA GLN A 44 -18.06 -4.64 19.21
C GLN A 44 -17.54 -3.67 18.13
N ALA A 45 -16.46 -4.03 17.45
CA ALA A 45 -15.90 -3.22 16.36
C ALA A 45 -16.67 -3.38 15.05
N GLY A 46 -17.46 -4.45 14.89
CA GLY A 46 -18.31 -4.66 13.71
C GLY A 46 -17.54 -4.49 12.39
N ASP A 47 -18.04 -3.57 11.55
CA ASP A 47 -17.48 -3.27 10.22
C ASP A 47 -16.29 -2.29 10.24
N LEU A 48 -15.89 -1.79 11.42
CA LEU A 48 -14.67 -1.01 11.57
C LEU A 48 -13.40 -1.86 11.37
N LEU A 49 -13.50 -3.18 11.63
CA LEU A 49 -12.42 -4.12 11.32
C LEU A 49 -12.70 -4.79 9.98
N ILE A 50 -11.77 -4.64 9.04
CA ILE A 50 -11.80 -5.36 7.77
C ILE A 50 -11.50 -6.86 7.99
N PRO A 51 -11.90 -7.76 7.07
CA PRO A 51 -11.68 -9.20 7.22
C PRO A 51 -10.25 -9.59 7.55
N GLY A 52 -9.26 -9.03 6.82
CA GLY A 52 -7.85 -9.30 7.07
C GLY A 52 -7.40 -8.88 8.47
N ILE A 53 -7.92 -7.77 9.02
CA ILE A 53 -7.57 -7.34 10.39
C ILE A 53 -8.29 -8.19 11.44
N LYS A 54 -9.53 -8.60 11.20
CA LYS A 54 -10.20 -9.58 12.08
C LYS A 54 -9.39 -10.85 12.24
N TRP A 55 -8.82 -11.35 11.14
CA TRP A 55 -7.94 -12.52 11.15
C TRP A 55 -6.73 -12.36 12.10
N PHE A 56 -6.11 -11.17 12.15
CA PHE A 56 -5.03 -10.87 13.09
C PHE A 56 -5.50 -10.74 14.53
N VAL A 57 -6.63 -10.06 14.76
CA VAL A 57 -7.18 -9.88 16.11
C VAL A 57 -7.60 -11.22 16.72
N GLU A 58 -8.17 -12.14 15.94
CA GLU A 58 -8.48 -13.51 16.36
C GLU A 58 -7.25 -14.29 16.84
N ARG A 59 -6.07 -13.93 16.30
CA ARG A 59 -4.78 -14.53 16.65
C ARG A 59 -4.01 -13.77 17.72
N GLY A 60 -4.61 -12.74 18.30
CA GLY A 60 -4.09 -12.03 19.46
C GLY A 60 -3.46 -10.66 19.21
N MET A 61 -3.55 -10.13 17.98
CA MET A 61 -3.14 -8.74 17.72
C MET A 61 -4.08 -7.76 18.44
N PRO A 62 -3.59 -6.86 19.28
CA PRO A 62 -4.42 -5.83 19.88
C PRO A 62 -4.60 -4.64 18.92
N VAL A 63 -5.75 -3.99 18.95
CA VAL A 63 -6.06 -2.78 18.23
C VAL A 63 -6.35 -1.67 19.24
N LYS A 64 -5.38 -0.82 19.52
CA LYS A 64 -5.50 0.30 20.46
C LYS A 64 -6.09 1.51 19.76
N VAL A 65 -7.32 1.85 20.06
CA VAL A 65 -8.05 2.95 19.44
C VAL A 65 -7.65 4.28 20.06
N VAL A 66 -7.25 5.23 19.21
CA VAL A 66 -6.91 6.59 19.61
C VAL A 66 -7.79 7.61 18.87
N PRO A 67 -7.86 8.87 19.34
CA PRO A 67 -8.59 9.93 18.65
C PRO A 67 -8.15 10.09 17.21
N TYR A 68 -9.11 10.25 16.30
CA TYR A 68 -8.86 10.61 14.91
C TYR A 68 -8.14 11.96 14.83
N LYS A 69 -7.11 12.01 14.00
CA LYS A 69 -6.43 13.25 13.62
C LYS A 69 -6.43 13.37 12.11
N LYS A 70 -6.91 14.50 11.63
CA LYS A 70 -6.91 14.76 10.19
C LYS A 70 -5.49 14.83 9.65
N VAL A 71 -5.26 14.20 8.52
CA VAL A 71 -4.00 14.30 7.76
C VAL A 71 -4.19 15.37 6.68
N GLU A 72 -3.42 16.45 6.77
CA GLU A 72 -3.43 17.50 5.75
C GLU A 72 -2.52 17.13 4.58
N LEU A 73 -2.99 17.39 3.37
CA LEU A 73 -2.17 17.29 2.18
C LEU A 73 -1.09 18.37 2.17
N PRO A 74 0.10 18.10 1.63
CA PRO A 74 1.16 19.10 1.51
C PRO A 74 0.70 20.36 0.78
N LYS A 75 1.16 21.54 1.25
CA LYS A 75 0.74 22.82 0.71
C LYS A 75 0.97 22.95 -0.79
N LEU A 76 2.19 22.66 -1.26
CA LEU A 76 2.51 22.70 -2.70
C LEU A 76 1.68 21.72 -3.52
N PHE A 77 1.31 20.58 -2.94
CA PHE A 77 0.46 19.61 -3.60
C PHE A 77 -1.00 20.12 -3.72
N LYS A 78 -1.53 20.79 -2.68
CA LYS A 78 -2.84 21.45 -2.73
C LYS A 78 -2.87 22.56 -3.78
N GLU A 79 -1.86 23.42 -3.79
CA GLU A 79 -1.72 24.50 -4.78
C GLU A 79 -1.64 23.95 -6.22
N ALA A 80 -0.90 22.87 -6.43
CA ALA A 80 -0.83 22.21 -7.73
C ALA A 80 -2.18 21.58 -8.13
N THR A 81 -2.90 20.99 -7.17
CA THR A 81 -4.24 20.44 -7.40
C THR A 81 -5.20 21.55 -7.87
N GLU A 82 -5.26 22.66 -7.15
CA GLU A 82 -6.10 23.80 -7.49
C GLU A 82 -5.76 24.35 -8.88
N LYS A 83 -4.48 24.43 -9.21
CA LYS A 83 -4.00 24.99 -10.47
C LYS A 83 -4.27 24.10 -11.67
N TYR A 84 -4.11 22.79 -11.54
CA TYR A 84 -4.02 21.89 -12.69
C TYR A 84 -5.17 20.89 -12.82
N SER A 85 -5.94 20.58 -11.77
CA SER A 85 -6.97 19.54 -11.83
C SER A 85 -8.09 19.85 -12.84
N GLY A 86 -8.46 21.12 -13.01
CA GLY A 86 -9.53 21.54 -13.91
C GLY A 86 -9.29 21.22 -15.40
N GLN A 87 -8.04 20.97 -15.81
CA GLN A 87 -7.70 20.61 -17.20
C GLN A 87 -7.61 19.11 -17.43
N VAL A 88 -7.55 18.29 -16.35
CA VAL A 88 -7.39 16.84 -16.45
C VAL A 88 -8.65 16.21 -17.00
N LYS A 89 -8.48 15.31 -17.95
CA LYS A 89 -9.57 14.52 -18.54
C LYS A 89 -9.27 13.04 -18.37
N LEU A 90 -10.32 12.27 -18.11
CA LEU A 90 -10.27 10.81 -18.08
C LEU A 90 -10.69 10.27 -19.46
N SER A 91 -10.02 9.22 -19.97
CA SER A 91 -10.44 8.47 -21.14
C SER A 91 -11.81 7.81 -20.91
N ALA A 92 -12.53 7.47 -21.98
CA ALA A 92 -13.86 6.87 -21.90
C ALA A 92 -13.87 5.50 -21.19
N ASP A 93 -12.75 4.79 -21.22
CA ASP A 93 -12.54 3.49 -20.58
C ASP A 93 -11.88 3.60 -19.18
N GLY A 94 -11.51 4.81 -18.77
CA GLY A 94 -10.89 5.08 -17.47
C GLY A 94 -9.38 4.79 -17.38
N HIS A 95 -8.79 4.24 -18.43
CA HIS A 95 -7.43 3.72 -18.41
C HIS A 95 -6.33 4.79 -18.57
N GLU A 96 -6.69 6.01 -19.00
CA GLU A 96 -5.73 7.08 -19.24
C GLU A 96 -6.24 8.43 -18.73
N ILE A 97 -5.32 9.27 -18.27
CA ILE A 97 -5.60 10.66 -17.95
C ILE A 97 -4.80 11.58 -18.88
N TYR A 98 -5.47 12.58 -19.42
CA TYR A 98 -4.89 13.58 -20.31
C TYR A 98 -4.69 14.91 -19.61
N ASN A 99 -3.72 15.68 -20.05
CA ASN A 99 -3.39 17.03 -19.57
C ASN A 99 -3.02 17.07 -18.07
N TYR A 100 -2.60 15.93 -17.50
CA TYR A 100 -2.11 15.88 -16.12
C TYR A 100 -0.74 16.57 -16.03
N VAL A 101 -0.58 17.42 -15.01
CA VAL A 101 0.68 18.09 -14.72
C VAL A 101 1.18 17.72 -13.33
N ALA A 102 0.42 18.00 -12.29
CA ALA A 102 0.76 17.70 -10.90
C ALA A 102 -0.48 17.85 -9.99
N GLY A 103 -0.41 17.36 -8.76
CA GLY A 103 -1.50 17.39 -7.80
C GLY A 103 -2.50 16.25 -8.01
N LEU A 104 -3.66 16.30 -7.36
CA LEU A 104 -4.74 15.34 -7.58
C LEU A 104 -5.41 15.60 -8.93
N PRO A 105 -5.55 14.57 -9.78
CA PRO A 105 -6.26 14.73 -11.06
C PRO A 105 -7.76 14.97 -10.86
N PHE A 106 -8.41 14.36 -9.87
CA PHE A 106 -9.87 14.43 -9.64
C PHE A 106 -10.18 14.73 -8.17
N PRO A 107 -9.97 15.96 -7.67
CA PRO A 107 -10.17 16.28 -6.25
C PRO A 107 -11.63 16.18 -5.78
N ALA A 108 -12.58 16.39 -6.69
CA ALA A 108 -14.01 16.21 -6.41
C ALA A 108 -14.45 14.80 -6.83
N ILE A 109 -14.87 14.00 -5.88
CA ILE A 109 -15.37 12.64 -6.09
C ILE A 109 -16.89 12.64 -5.94
N ASP A 110 -17.59 12.27 -7.02
CA ASP A 110 -19.02 11.97 -7.01
C ASP A 110 -19.20 10.45 -6.95
N PRO A 111 -19.76 9.89 -5.88
CA PRO A 111 -19.94 8.44 -5.76
C PRO A 111 -20.92 7.85 -6.79
N ASN A 112 -21.75 8.69 -7.44
CA ASN A 112 -22.68 8.27 -8.48
C ASN A 112 -22.05 8.28 -9.89
N ASP A 113 -20.83 8.78 -10.04
CA ASP A 113 -20.14 8.76 -11.32
C ASP A 113 -19.77 7.31 -11.69
N PRO A 114 -20.17 6.81 -12.87
CA PRO A 114 -19.83 5.45 -13.30
C PRO A 114 -18.31 5.20 -13.36
N MET A 115 -17.51 6.27 -13.48
CA MET A 115 -16.05 6.20 -13.54
C MET A 115 -15.39 6.51 -12.19
N VAL A 116 -16.15 6.57 -11.08
CA VAL A 116 -15.65 6.97 -9.76
C VAL A 116 -14.50 6.08 -9.29
N GLY A 117 -14.58 4.77 -9.51
CA GLY A 117 -13.51 3.83 -9.14
C GLY A 117 -12.18 4.16 -9.81
N PHE A 118 -12.20 4.50 -11.09
CA PHE A 118 -11.01 4.93 -11.83
C PHE A 118 -10.49 6.28 -11.33
N LYS A 119 -11.36 7.26 -11.09
CA LYS A 119 -10.97 8.57 -10.57
C LYS A 119 -10.28 8.47 -9.21
N ILE A 120 -10.81 7.61 -8.33
CA ILE A 120 -10.19 7.35 -7.02
C ILE A 120 -8.82 6.70 -7.19
N MET A 121 -8.70 5.70 -8.07
CA MET A 121 -7.41 5.02 -8.30
C MET A 121 -6.39 5.93 -9.00
N TRP A 122 -6.80 6.82 -9.89
CA TRP A 122 -5.90 7.83 -10.44
C TRP A 122 -5.43 8.83 -9.38
N ASN A 123 -6.29 9.24 -8.45
CA ASN A 123 -5.88 10.05 -7.31
C ASN A 123 -4.90 9.30 -6.41
N GLN A 124 -5.14 8.01 -6.17
CA GLN A 124 -4.23 7.15 -5.40
C GLN A 124 -2.87 6.99 -6.10
N GLU A 125 -2.84 6.81 -7.42
CA GLU A 125 -1.59 6.75 -8.22
C GLU A 125 -0.81 8.06 -8.16
N GLN A 126 -1.52 9.22 -8.16
CA GLN A 126 -0.92 10.55 -8.15
C GLN A 126 -0.78 11.17 -6.76
N LYS A 127 -1.13 10.42 -5.70
CA LYS A 127 -1.04 10.92 -4.32
C LYS A 127 0.32 11.50 -3.98
N PRO A 128 0.42 12.41 -3.01
CA PRO A 128 1.70 12.96 -2.54
C PRO A 128 2.42 11.90 -1.69
N GLN A 129 2.91 10.85 -2.34
CA GLN A 129 3.70 9.84 -1.69
C GLN A 129 5.16 10.27 -1.70
N TYR A 130 5.64 10.76 -0.56
CA TYR A 130 6.96 11.35 -0.43
C TYR A 130 7.09 12.63 -1.28
N VAL A 131 8.26 13.06 -1.51
CA VAL A 131 8.60 14.25 -2.29
C VAL A 131 9.09 13.87 -3.69
N ASP A 132 9.70 14.79 -4.44
CA ASP A 132 10.17 14.50 -5.81
C ASP A 132 11.24 13.42 -5.84
N ASN A 133 12.14 13.40 -4.85
CA ASN A 133 13.17 12.40 -4.71
C ASN A 133 13.20 11.92 -3.27
N VAL A 134 13.26 10.63 -3.07
CA VAL A 134 13.30 10.01 -1.74
C VAL A 134 14.22 8.81 -1.75
N GLY A 135 14.85 8.56 -0.63
CA GLY A 135 15.63 7.36 -0.38
C GLY A 135 15.74 7.08 1.11
N THR A 136 15.84 5.81 1.45
CA THR A 136 16.08 5.34 2.81
C THR A 136 16.72 3.97 2.78
N GLU A 137 17.40 3.61 3.85
CA GLU A 137 17.79 2.24 4.10
C GLU A 137 16.54 1.38 4.38
N TRP A 138 16.58 0.11 4.01
CA TRP A 138 15.43 -0.76 4.10
C TRP A 138 15.80 -2.18 4.55
N ILE A 139 15.01 -2.76 5.41
CA ILE A 139 15.11 -4.16 5.80
C ILE A 139 13.77 -4.86 5.64
N THR A 140 13.82 -6.12 5.21
CA THR A 140 12.66 -7.00 5.12
C THR A 140 12.96 -8.32 5.82
N GLU A 141 12.00 -8.82 6.57
CA GLU A 141 12.09 -10.08 7.30
C GLU A 141 10.92 -11.00 6.91
N LEU A 142 11.25 -12.23 6.55
CA LEU A 142 10.30 -13.30 6.30
C LEU A 142 10.09 -14.07 7.58
N VAL A 143 8.84 -14.17 8.04
CA VAL A 143 8.49 -14.81 9.32
C VAL A 143 7.36 -15.80 9.09
N ASN A 144 7.57 -17.05 9.53
CA ASN A 144 6.59 -18.12 9.37
C ASN A 144 5.51 -18.09 10.48
N GLY A 145 4.53 -18.99 10.37
CA GLY A 145 3.39 -19.07 11.29
C GLY A 145 3.75 -19.48 12.74
N ARG A 146 4.98 -19.94 12.97
CA ARG A 146 5.50 -20.17 14.33
C ARG A 146 6.19 -18.94 14.91
N GLY A 147 6.29 -17.86 14.10
CA GLY A 147 7.00 -16.63 14.46
C GLY A 147 8.51 -16.76 14.33
N GLU A 148 9.00 -17.77 13.61
CA GLU A 148 10.42 -17.97 13.36
C GLU A 148 10.85 -17.10 12.18
N LEU A 149 11.96 -16.38 12.34
CA LEU A 149 12.60 -15.62 11.27
C LEU A 149 13.27 -16.61 10.31
N GLU A 150 12.77 -16.66 9.08
CA GLU A 150 13.30 -17.53 8.04
C GLU A 150 14.41 -16.87 7.22
N ARG A 151 14.22 -15.59 6.90
CA ARG A 151 15.19 -14.85 6.09
C ARG A 151 15.10 -13.35 6.33
N THR A 152 16.24 -12.69 6.20
CA THR A 152 16.35 -11.23 6.24
C THR A 152 16.95 -10.72 4.94
N TYR A 153 16.34 -9.69 4.36
CA TYR A 153 16.87 -8.90 3.26
C TYR A 153 17.16 -7.49 3.76
N GLY A 154 18.41 -7.06 3.68
CA GLY A 154 18.81 -5.68 3.97
C GLY A 154 19.27 -5.01 2.70
N SER A 155 18.75 -3.83 2.40
CA SER A 155 19.10 -3.01 1.25
C SER A 155 19.73 -1.71 1.71
N GLN A 156 20.82 -1.29 1.04
CA GLN A 156 21.42 0.02 1.29
C GLN A 156 20.43 1.15 1.06
N PHE A 157 19.50 0.97 0.12
CA PHE A 157 18.42 1.92 -0.10
C PHE A 157 17.25 1.29 -0.83
N TRP A 158 16.06 1.74 -0.47
CA TRP A 158 14.97 1.96 -1.37
C TRP A 158 14.99 3.44 -1.73
N ARG A 159 14.81 3.76 -3.02
CA ARG A 159 14.76 5.15 -3.48
C ARG A 159 13.86 5.31 -4.68
N ARG A 160 13.32 6.51 -4.82
CA ARG A 160 12.48 6.90 -5.95
C ARG A 160 12.85 8.30 -6.41
N MET A 161 12.88 8.50 -7.73
CA MET A 161 12.97 9.79 -8.37
C MET A 161 11.77 10.02 -9.26
N MET A 162 11.07 11.15 -9.04
CA MET A 162 9.98 11.59 -9.91
C MET A 162 10.56 12.31 -11.14
N TRP A 163 10.08 11.93 -12.33
CA TRP A 163 10.41 12.59 -13.59
C TRP A 163 9.34 13.58 -14.01
N THR A 164 8.08 13.34 -13.62
CA THR A 164 6.94 14.21 -13.85
C THR A 164 6.11 14.39 -12.58
N GLY A 165 5.32 15.46 -12.52
CA GLY A 165 4.56 15.80 -11.33
C GLY A 165 5.43 16.37 -10.20
N ARG A 166 6.60 16.89 -10.52
CA ARG A 166 7.56 17.46 -9.56
C ARG A 166 7.09 18.80 -9.01
N LEU A 167 7.28 19.00 -7.72
CA LEU A 167 6.82 20.19 -6.99
C LEU A 167 7.93 20.87 -6.20
N TYR A 168 8.97 20.16 -5.80
CA TYR A 168 9.97 20.62 -4.83
C TYR A 168 11.31 20.96 -5.45
N THR A 169 11.77 20.19 -6.42
CA THR A 169 13.12 20.33 -7.00
C THR A 169 13.08 20.59 -8.50
N ASP A 170 13.95 21.48 -8.99
CA ASP A 170 14.08 21.75 -10.42
C ASP A 170 14.76 20.57 -11.17
N PRO A 171 14.40 20.37 -12.44
CA PRO A 171 13.34 21.08 -13.20
C PRO A 171 11.92 20.66 -12.78
N LYS A 172 11.00 21.62 -12.76
CA LYS A 172 9.59 21.45 -12.42
C LYS A 172 8.70 21.93 -13.56
N PRO A 173 7.52 21.34 -13.79
CA PRO A 173 6.95 20.14 -13.13
C PRO A 173 7.44 18.83 -13.78
N VAL A 174 8.32 18.89 -14.77
CA VAL A 174 8.80 17.75 -15.54
C VAL A 174 10.30 17.88 -15.83
N VAL A 175 11.00 16.77 -15.87
CA VAL A 175 12.38 16.69 -16.38
C VAL A 175 12.32 16.67 -17.91
N PRO A 176 12.84 17.72 -18.63
CA PRO A 176 12.49 17.96 -20.03
C PRO A 176 12.92 16.86 -21.01
N HIS A 177 14.02 16.16 -20.72
CA HIS A 177 14.54 15.10 -21.61
C HIS A 177 13.91 13.72 -21.30
N ASN A 178 13.01 13.62 -20.33
CA ASN A 178 12.34 12.37 -19.98
C ASN A 178 10.84 12.57 -19.65
N PRO A 179 10.05 13.24 -20.50
CA PRO A 179 8.69 13.67 -20.19
C PRO A 179 7.68 12.52 -20.18
N ALA A 180 8.04 11.36 -20.74
CA ALA A 180 7.15 10.19 -20.78
C ALA A 180 7.23 9.32 -19.53
N MET A 181 8.24 9.53 -18.68
CA MET A 181 8.45 8.74 -17.48
C MET A 181 7.79 9.39 -16.27
N ARG A 182 7.09 8.58 -15.48
CA ARG A 182 6.46 9.02 -14.22
C ARG A 182 7.48 9.08 -13.10
N TYR A 183 8.12 7.94 -12.82
CA TYR A 183 9.18 7.82 -11.82
C TYR A 183 10.10 6.63 -12.12
N THR A 184 11.27 6.64 -11.54
CA THR A 184 12.13 5.47 -11.38
C THR A 184 12.24 5.11 -9.91
N GLU A 185 12.07 3.84 -9.59
CA GLU A 185 12.18 3.30 -8.25
C GLU A 185 13.25 2.21 -8.22
N GLN A 186 14.06 2.18 -7.18
CA GLN A 186 15.11 1.18 -7.03
C GLN A 186 15.14 0.61 -5.62
N PHE A 187 15.28 -0.71 -5.56
CA PHE A 187 15.59 -1.48 -4.35
C PHE A 187 16.98 -2.09 -4.51
N GLY A 188 17.80 -2.00 -3.48
CA GLY A 188 19.15 -2.53 -3.52
C GLY A 188 20.21 -1.46 -3.84
N PRO A 189 21.51 -1.86 -3.84
CA PRO A 189 21.96 -3.24 -3.70
C PRO A 189 21.67 -3.83 -2.30
N LEU A 190 21.37 -5.14 -2.27
CA LEU A 190 21.26 -5.86 -1.02
C LEU A 190 22.63 -6.03 -0.37
N PHE A 191 22.71 -5.90 0.97
CA PHE A 191 23.90 -6.21 1.74
C PHE A 191 23.69 -7.47 2.61
N ILE A 192 22.46 -7.87 2.83
CA ILE A 192 21.99 -9.10 3.47
C ILE A 192 20.93 -9.72 2.56
N PRO A 193 20.94 -11.06 2.37
CA PRO A 193 21.91 -12.03 2.84
C PRO A 193 23.14 -12.11 1.92
N ASN A 194 24.21 -12.81 2.37
CA ASN A 194 25.46 -12.88 1.63
C ASN A 194 25.32 -13.51 0.23
N ASP A 195 24.44 -14.49 0.06
CA ASP A 195 24.18 -15.16 -1.23
C ASP A 195 23.50 -14.23 -2.26
N LEU A 196 22.82 -13.18 -1.80
CA LEU A 196 22.20 -12.17 -2.65
C LEU A 196 22.89 -10.79 -2.56
N LYS A 197 24.04 -10.71 -1.90
CA LYS A 197 24.76 -9.44 -1.75
C LYS A 197 25.03 -8.81 -3.12
N GLY A 198 24.60 -7.55 -3.29
CA GLY A 198 24.65 -6.83 -4.54
C GLY A 198 23.43 -6.99 -5.45
N ALA A 199 22.49 -7.89 -5.14
CA ALA A 199 21.24 -7.97 -5.91
C ALA A 199 20.41 -6.68 -5.77
N GLY A 200 19.60 -6.37 -6.79
CA GLY A 200 18.74 -5.21 -6.75
C GLY A 200 17.73 -5.19 -7.88
N VAL A 201 16.72 -4.34 -7.72
CA VAL A 201 15.65 -4.14 -8.70
C VAL A 201 15.55 -2.67 -9.07
N LEU A 202 15.37 -2.38 -10.35
CA LEU A 202 15.08 -1.06 -10.90
C LEU A 202 13.76 -1.14 -11.64
N ASN A 203 12.83 -0.24 -11.33
CA ASN A 203 11.52 -0.16 -11.98
C ASN A 203 11.30 1.25 -12.55
N ASN A 204 11.10 1.34 -13.85
CA ASN A 204 10.73 2.57 -14.55
C ASN A 204 9.24 2.55 -14.85
N ARG A 205 8.49 3.51 -14.27
CA ARG A 205 7.08 3.71 -14.53
C ARG A 205 6.89 4.77 -15.61
N TYR A 206 6.14 4.43 -16.66
CA TYR A 206 5.78 5.35 -17.74
C TYR A 206 4.35 5.84 -17.62
N LEU A 207 4.11 7.08 -18.09
CA LEU A 207 2.79 7.71 -18.09
C LEU A 207 1.84 7.05 -19.11
N GLY A 208 2.34 6.75 -20.31
CA GLY A 208 1.53 6.22 -21.40
C GLY A 208 0.89 4.86 -21.07
N VAL A 209 -0.37 4.70 -21.44
CA VAL A 209 -1.14 3.47 -21.21
C VAL A 209 -0.54 2.28 -21.97
N ASP A 210 -0.11 2.51 -23.21
CA ASP A 210 0.47 1.51 -24.11
C ASP A 210 1.96 1.23 -23.85
N VAL A 211 2.59 1.98 -22.95
CA VAL A 211 3.99 1.79 -22.61
C VAL A 211 4.11 0.99 -21.32
N PRO A 212 4.46 -0.31 -21.39
CA PRO A 212 4.63 -1.11 -20.19
C PRO A 212 5.80 -0.61 -19.35
N ASP A 213 5.73 -0.85 -18.04
CA ASP A 213 6.85 -0.56 -17.14
C ASP A 213 8.09 -1.37 -17.54
N ASP A 214 9.26 -0.76 -17.38
CA ASP A 214 10.56 -1.42 -17.52
C ASP A 214 11.10 -1.80 -16.15
N SER A 215 10.99 -3.06 -15.79
CA SER A 215 11.53 -3.59 -14.54
C SER A 215 12.76 -4.46 -14.81
N TYR A 216 13.84 -4.21 -14.08
CA TYR A 216 15.09 -4.93 -14.21
C TYR A 216 15.52 -5.48 -12.86
N MET A 217 15.96 -6.73 -12.84
CA MET A 217 16.57 -7.37 -11.68
C MET A 217 18.03 -7.69 -11.98
N TYR A 218 18.94 -7.21 -11.16
CA TYR A 218 20.32 -7.60 -11.17
C TYR A 218 20.55 -8.73 -10.16
N LEU A 219 21.17 -9.82 -10.66
CA LEU A 219 21.58 -10.96 -9.86
C LEU A 219 23.10 -11.11 -9.97
N PRO A 220 23.85 -11.00 -8.87
CA PRO A 220 25.33 -11.07 -8.88
C PRO A 220 25.89 -12.36 -9.45
N GLU A 221 25.25 -13.49 -9.19
CA GLU A 221 25.63 -14.81 -9.74
C GLU A 221 25.66 -14.79 -11.28
N LEU A 222 24.71 -14.10 -11.90
CA LEU A 222 24.61 -13.99 -13.35
C LEU A 222 25.46 -12.84 -13.91
N ARG A 223 25.96 -11.95 -13.06
CA ARG A 223 26.71 -10.73 -13.40
C ARG A 223 26.04 -9.85 -14.45
N ARG A 224 24.71 -9.87 -14.50
CA ARG A 224 23.91 -9.07 -15.47
C ARG A 224 22.52 -8.76 -14.94
N ALA A 225 21.97 -7.66 -15.40
CA ALA A 225 20.57 -7.33 -15.19
C ALA A 225 19.69 -8.09 -16.22
N ARG A 226 18.55 -8.58 -15.75
CA ARG A 226 17.49 -9.18 -16.58
C ARG A 226 16.24 -8.33 -16.49
N ARG A 227 15.59 -8.12 -17.61
CA ARG A 227 14.27 -7.50 -17.64
C ARG A 227 13.25 -8.48 -17.07
N ILE A 228 12.40 -8.00 -16.14
CA ILE A 228 11.28 -8.76 -15.61
C ILE A 228 10.11 -8.59 -16.59
N SER A 229 9.49 -9.70 -16.98
CA SER A 229 8.29 -9.67 -17.81
C SER A 229 7.14 -9.00 -17.06
N VAL A 230 6.35 -8.19 -17.76
CA VAL A 230 5.13 -7.58 -17.19
C VAL A 230 4.13 -8.65 -16.74
N ALA A 231 4.10 -9.80 -17.41
CA ALA A 231 3.26 -10.94 -17.03
C ALA A 231 3.64 -11.57 -15.66
N ASN A 232 4.87 -11.36 -15.21
CA ASN A 232 5.40 -11.90 -13.95
C ASN A 232 5.36 -10.90 -12.78
N ARG A 233 4.68 -9.77 -12.93
CA ARG A 233 4.67 -8.71 -11.90
C ARG A 233 3.90 -9.12 -10.64
N SER A 234 2.98 -10.09 -10.75
CA SER A 234 2.26 -10.68 -9.61
C SER A 234 2.98 -11.88 -8.97
N ASP A 235 4.14 -12.30 -9.52
CA ASP A 235 4.93 -13.37 -8.93
C ASP A 235 5.72 -12.85 -7.73
N ALA A 236 5.74 -13.62 -6.65
CA ALA A 236 6.54 -13.34 -5.47
C ALA A 236 8.03 -13.29 -5.83
N PHE A 237 8.75 -12.30 -5.29
CA PHE A 237 10.18 -12.20 -5.53
C PHE A 237 10.99 -12.60 -4.29
N TRP A 238 12.09 -13.30 -4.52
CA TRP A 238 13.03 -13.78 -3.48
C TRP A 238 12.36 -14.59 -2.35
N GLY A 239 11.25 -15.29 -2.64
CA GLY A 239 10.51 -16.06 -1.65
C GLY A 239 9.69 -15.24 -0.67
N ALA A 240 9.55 -13.93 -0.90
CA ALA A 240 8.69 -13.05 -0.12
C ALA A 240 7.20 -13.29 -0.43
N ASP A 241 6.31 -12.84 0.44
CA ASP A 241 4.86 -12.85 0.17
C ASP A 241 4.45 -11.77 -0.82
N MET A 242 5.29 -10.75 -0.98
CA MET A 242 5.03 -9.59 -1.81
C MET A 242 5.51 -9.78 -3.26
N ASP A 243 4.84 -9.12 -4.17
CA ASP A 243 5.14 -8.99 -5.57
C ASP A 243 5.27 -7.50 -5.97
N LEU A 244 5.73 -7.21 -7.20
CA LEU A 244 5.94 -5.83 -7.66
C LEU A 244 4.64 -5.01 -7.70
N ASP A 245 3.52 -5.64 -8.04
CA ASP A 245 2.23 -4.96 -8.15
C ASP A 245 1.54 -4.75 -6.80
N SER A 246 2.04 -5.43 -5.75
CA SER A 246 1.55 -5.28 -4.37
C SER A 246 2.26 -4.20 -3.58
N LEU A 247 3.42 -3.72 -4.01
CA LEU A 247 4.18 -2.70 -3.29
C LEU A 247 3.31 -1.49 -2.96
N TRP A 248 3.42 -0.99 -1.72
CA TRP A 248 2.62 0.14 -1.20
C TRP A 248 1.11 -0.10 -1.16
N GLY A 249 0.67 -1.37 -1.30
CA GLY A 249 -0.71 -1.81 -1.37
C GLY A 249 -1.26 -1.96 -2.79
N PHE A 250 -0.81 -1.15 -3.73
CA PHE A 250 -1.09 -1.24 -5.15
C PHE A 250 -0.03 -0.45 -5.93
N ASN A 251 0.74 -1.17 -6.74
CA ASN A 251 1.80 -0.62 -7.58
C ASN A 251 1.70 -1.11 -9.04
N SER A 252 0.53 -1.57 -9.45
CA SER A 252 0.24 -1.87 -10.84
C SER A 252 -0.15 -0.61 -11.61
N LYS A 253 -0.16 -0.68 -12.94
CA LYS A 253 -0.75 0.41 -13.75
C LYS A 253 -2.26 0.38 -13.61
N VAL A 254 -2.89 1.56 -13.49
CA VAL A 254 -4.35 1.70 -13.47
C VAL A 254 -4.97 1.08 -14.72
N SER A 255 -4.32 1.21 -15.89
CA SER A 255 -4.78 0.66 -17.17
C SER A 255 -4.82 -0.88 -17.25
N TYR A 256 -4.25 -1.59 -16.29
CA TYR A 256 -4.26 -3.06 -16.29
C TYR A 256 -5.45 -3.65 -15.50
N TRP A 257 -6.31 -2.80 -14.97
CA TRP A 257 -7.38 -3.17 -14.05
C TRP A 257 -8.69 -2.49 -14.39
N THR A 258 -9.79 -3.06 -13.89
CA THR A 258 -11.06 -2.36 -13.72
C THR A 258 -11.32 -2.09 -12.25
N PHE A 259 -12.02 -0.99 -11.96
CA PHE A 259 -12.24 -0.55 -10.58
C PHE A 259 -13.70 -0.20 -10.33
N ARG A 260 -14.19 -0.59 -9.16
CA ARG A 260 -15.53 -0.28 -8.70
C ARG A 260 -15.49 0.23 -7.26
N LEU A 261 -16.13 1.36 -6.99
CA LEU A 261 -16.38 1.82 -5.62
C LEU A 261 -17.43 0.93 -4.99
N LEU A 262 -17.08 0.24 -3.90
CA LEU A 262 -17.99 -0.62 -3.14
C LEU A 262 -18.70 0.14 -2.05
N ALA A 263 -17.98 1.02 -1.34
CA ALA A 263 -18.51 1.80 -0.22
C ALA A 263 -17.60 3.00 0.10
N GLU A 264 -18.21 3.95 0.80
CA GLU A 264 -17.52 4.95 1.59
C GLU A 264 -17.88 4.66 3.07
N LYS A 265 -16.87 4.44 3.90
CA LYS A 265 -17.10 4.09 5.31
C LYS A 265 -15.91 4.47 6.20
N GLU A 266 -16.09 4.31 7.51
CA GLU A 266 -14.99 4.34 8.46
C GLU A 266 -14.45 2.93 8.69
N ILE A 267 -13.13 2.84 8.90
CA ILE A 267 -12.45 1.63 9.36
C ILE A 267 -11.43 2.00 10.44
N LEU A 268 -11.01 1.05 11.25
CA LEU A 268 -9.85 1.19 12.10
C LEU A 268 -8.60 0.98 11.25
N ALA A 269 -7.73 2.00 11.19
CA ALA A 269 -6.48 1.94 10.44
C ALA A 269 -5.34 2.63 11.20
N PRO A 270 -4.09 2.16 11.02
CA PRO A 270 -2.91 2.68 11.69
C PRO A 270 -2.36 3.91 10.95
N VAL A 271 -2.85 5.08 11.35
CA VAL A 271 -2.32 6.38 10.97
C VAL A 271 -1.91 7.10 12.25
N HIS A 272 -0.84 7.87 12.23
CA HIS A 272 -0.18 8.39 13.44
C HIS A 272 0.16 7.27 14.43
N ILE A 273 0.90 6.28 13.95
CA ILE A 273 1.19 5.04 14.71
C ILE A 273 1.96 5.29 16.02
N GLY A 274 2.64 6.44 16.15
CA GLY A 274 3.31 6.87 17.37
C GLY A 274 4.60 6.13 17.70
N THR A 275 5.01 5.17 16.88
CA THR A 275 6.19 4.32 17.12
C THR A 275 6.92 4.05 15.81
N TYR A 276 7.71 4.99 15.34
CA TYR A 276 8.38 4.84 14.04
C TYR A 276 9.90 4.61 14.13
N ALA A 277 10.50 4.99 15.22
CA ALA A 277 11.97 5.14 15.28
C ALA A 277 12.72 3.87 15.66
N ASN A 278 12.10 2.71 15.90
CA ASN A 278 12.84 1.63 16.57
C ASN A 278 12.25 0.23 16.44
N ARG A 279 11.66 -0.16 15.32
CA ARG A 279 11.13 -1.53 15.13
C ARG A 279 10.25 -2.09 16.27
N LYS A 280 9.94 -1.30 17.30
CA LYS A 280 9.10 -1.70 18.44
C LYS A 280 7.63 -1.83 18.09
N VAL A 281 7.26 -1.52 16.85
CA VAL A 281 5.92 -1.74 16.32
C VAL A 281 5.51 -3.21 16.39
N TRP A 282 6.45 -4.13 16.15
CA TRP A 282 6.20 -5.55 16.11
C TRP A 282 5.98 -6.16 17.50
N CYS A 283 5.16 -7.21 17.55
CA CYS A 283 4.94 -7.93 18.81
C CYS A 283 6.24 -8.59 19.26
N ALA A 284 6.82 -8.08 20.34
CA ALA A 284 7.97 -8.70 20.98
C ALA A 284 7.50 -9.76 21.98
N GLN A 285 8.19 -10.90 22.03
CA GLN A 285 8.05 -11.84 23.13
C GLN A 285 8.85 -11.33 24.33
N PRO A 286 8.37 -11.54 25.59
CA PRO A 286 9.03 -11.03 26.78
C PRO A 286 10.47 -11.58 26.98
N ASP A 287 10.78 -12.73 26.42
CA ASP A 287 12.08 -13.40 26.48
C ASP A 287 12.97 -13.13 25.26
N GLY A 288 12.55 -12.23 24.37
CA GLY A 288 13.24 -11.92 23.12
C GLY A 288 13.20 -13.03 22.06
N LYS A 289 12.45 -14.12 22.32
CA LYS A 289 12.28 -15.18 21.36
C LYS A 289 11.16 -14.86 20.38
N SER A 290 11.25 -15.43 19.19
CA SER A 290 10.16 -15.42 18.22
C SER A 290 8.97 -16.22 18.76
N GLY A 291 7.78 -15.74 18.54
CA GLY A 291 6.54 -16.42 18.90
C GLY A 291 5.48 -16.22 17.83
N PRO A 292 4.35 -16.90 17.92
CA PRO A 292 3.31 -16.89 16.89
C PRO A 292 2.82 -15.48 16.47
N LEU A 293 3.10 -14.47 17.28
CA LEU A 293 2.74 -13.08 17.01
C LEU A 293 3.89 -12.23 16.45
N ALA A 294 5.08 -12.79 16.28
CA ALA A 294 6.29 -12.02 15.94
C ALA A 294 6.20 -11.22 14.62
N PHE A 295 5.29 -11.58 13.73
CA PHE A 295 5.03 -10.83 12.49
C PHE A 295 3.88 -9.82 12.59
N MET A 296 3.23 -9.68 13.74
CA MET A 296 2.10 -8.78 13.93
C MET A 296 2.52 -7.44 14.53
N PRO A 297 1.89 -6.33 14.15
CA PRO A 297 2.09 -5.05 14.81
C PRO A 297 1.23 -4.99 16.09
N CYS A 298 1.89 -4.88 17.26
CA CYS A 298 1.20 -4.81 18.54
C CYS A 298 1.27 -3.41 19.19
N ASN A 299 2.30 -2.65 18.88
CA ASN A 299 2.61 -1.40 19.59
C ASN A 299 2.37 -0.19 18.69
N ILE A 300 1.20 -0.14 18.06
CA ILE A 300 0.79 0.96 17.18
C ILE A 300 -0.59 1.49 17.58
N ASN A 301 -0.82 2.75 17.28
CA ASN A 301 -2.12 3.39 17.45
C ASN A 301 -2.99 3.16 16.21
N TRP A 302 -4.31 3.12 16.43
CA TRP A 302 -5.33 2.93 15.40
C TRP A 302 -6.38 4.02 15.50
N GLU A 303 -6.77 4.58 14.39
CA GLU A 303 -7.78 5.64 14.29
C GLU A 303 -8.97 5.16 13.49
N LYS A 304 -10.17 5.70 13.76
CA LYS A 304 -11.30 5.58 12.85
C LYS A 304 -11.05 6.47 11.64
N ARG A 305 -10.74 5.86 10.50
CA ARG A 305 -10.37 6.58 9.27
C ARG A 305 -11.48 6.51 8.22
N PRO A 306 -11.88 7.64 7.63
CA PRO A 306 -12.80 7.63 6.50
C PRO A 306 -12.06 7.12 5.26
N VAL A 307 -12.61 6.09 4.60
CA VAL A 307 -12.00 5.47 3.44
C VAL A 307 -12.95 5.30 2.27
N TYR A 308 -12.38 5.25 1.08
CA TYR A 308 -13.00 4.63 -0.10
C TYR A 308 -12.63 3.15 -0.11
N VAL A 309 -13.63 2.28 -0.30
CA VAL A 309 -13.45 0.83 -0.47
C VAL A 309 -13.58 0.51 -1.95
N ILE A 310 -12.47 0.14 -2.59
CA ILE A 310 -12.40 -0.11 -4.03
C ILE A 310 -12.15 -1.59 -4.30
N GLU A 311 -13.00 -2.19 -5.13
CA GLU A 311 -12.69 -3.48 -5.76
C GLU A 311 -11.90 -3.23 -7.05
N GLY A 312 -10.77 -3.90 -7.18
CA GLY A 312 -9.96 -3.93 -8.40
C GLY A 312 -9.88 -5.35 -8.95
N VAL A 313 -10.11 -5.50 -10.25
CA VAL A 313 -10.01 -6.77 -10.97
C VAL A 313 -8.98 -6.61 -12.09
N PRO A 314 -7.94 -7.46 -12.16
CA PRO A 314 -6.93 -7.40 -13.21
C PRO A 314 -7.55 -7.83 -14.57
N THR A 315 -7.21 -7.10 -15.63
CA THR A 315 -7.79 -7.34 -16.98
C THR A 315 -6.73 -7.50 -18.06
N ALA A 316 -5.53 -6.96 -17.86
CA ALA A 316 -4.51 -6.95 -18.90
C ALA A 316 -3.83 -8.30 -19.13
N TYR A 317 -3.76 -9.15 -18.12
CA TYR A 317 -3.02 -10.43 -18.19
C TYR A 317 -3.84 -11.55 -17.56
N SER A 318 -4.07 -12.61 -18.32
CA SER A 318 -4.82 -13.80 -17.85
C SER A 318 -4.08 -14.64 -16.81
N GLN A 319 -2.81 -14.37 -16.56
CA GLN A 319 -1.93 -15.15 -15.68
C GLN A 319 -1.65 -14.44 -14.34
N TYR A 320 -2.48 -13.49 -13.93
CA TYR A 320 -2.32 -12.90 -12.61
C TYR A 320 -2.49 -13.96 -11.52
N ALA A 321 -1.64 -13.88 -10.49
CA ALA A 321 -1.65 -14.84 -9.39
C ALA A 321 -2.93 -14.76 -8.53
N TYR A 322 -3.67 -13.68 -8.61
CA TYR A 322 -4.87 -13.42 -7.81
C TYR A 322 -6.04 -12.91 -8.67
N SER A 323 -7.28 -13.16 -8.19
CA SER A 323 -8.51 -12.84 -8.94
C SER A 323 -8.94 -11.39 -8.81
N LYS A 324 -8.77 -10.82 -7.63
CA LYS A 324 -9.16 -9.43 -7.32
C LYS A 324 -8.44 -8.89 -6.08
N ARG A 325 -8.61 -7.58 -5.86
CA ARG A 325 -8.22 -6.90 -4.63
C ARG A 325 -9.38 -6.08 -4.08
N ILE A 326 -9.47 -5.97 -2.75
CA ILE A 326 -10.27 -4.96 -2.06
C ILE A 326 -9.30 -3.99 -1.39
N MET A 327 -9.37 -2.73 -1.78
CA MET A 327 -8.44 -1.69 -1.39
C MET A 327 -9.13 -0.64 -0.55
N TYR A 328 -8.47 -0.22 0.54
CA TYR A 328 -8.99 0.75 1.51
C TYR A 328 -8.12 2.01 1.45
N ILE A 329 -8.64 3.03 0.78
CA ILE A 329 -7.93 4.27 0.46
C ILE A 329 -8.42 5.38 1.39
N ASP A 330 -7.50 5.93 2.18
CA ASP A 330 -7.79 7.03 3.10
C ASP A 330 -8.22 8.29 2.35
N LYS A 331 -9.30 8.92 2.79
CA LYS A 331 -9.86 10.10 2.13
C LYS A 331 -9.06 11.38 2.38
N ASP A 332 -8.29 11.45 3.47
CA ASP A 332 -7.52 12.65 3.78
C ASP A 332 -6.27 12.80 2.90
N PHE A 333 -5.53 11.69 2.71
CA PHE A 333 -4.21 11.77 2.06
C PHE A 333 -4.04 10.80 0.89
N TRP A 334 -5.08 10.06 0.52
CA TRP A 334 -5.09 9.11 -0.61
C TRP A 334 -4.14 7.93 -0.45
N GLY A 335 -3.60 7.74 0.74
CA GLY A 335 -2.80 6.56 1.08
C GLY A 335 -3.67 5.31 1.14
N MET A 336 -3.10 4.17 0.78
CA MET A 336 -3.77 2.88 0.89
C MET A 336 -3.47 2.27 2.25
N ASN A 337 -4.43 2.27 3.16
CA ASN A 337 -4.26 1.66 4.47
C ASN A 337 -4.06 0.14 4.36
N PHE A 338 -4.93 -0.50 3.57
CA PHE A 338 -4.92 -1.95 3.36
C PHE A 338 -5.26 -2.30 1.92
N SER A 339 -4.74 -3.47 1.49
CA SER A 339 -5.16 -4.13 0.25
C SER A 339 -5.32 -5.63 0.52
N GLU A 340 -6.55 -6.11 0.52
CA GLU A 340 -6.88 -7.53 0.61
C GLU A 340 -6.80 -8.15 -0.77
N VAL A 341 -6.05 -9.24 -0.89
CA VAL A 341 -5.81 -9.96 -2.13
C VAL A 341 -6.54 -11.30 -2.06
N PHE A 342 -7.28 -11.61 -3.12
CA PHE A 342 -8.07 -12.84 -3.21
C PHE A 342 -7.44 -13.79 -4.22
N ASP A 343 -7.37 -15.06 -3.88
CA ASP A 343 -6.87 -16.10 -4.78
C ASP A 343 -7.80 -16.34 -5.97
N GLN A 344 -7.43 -17.24 -6.86
CA GLN A 344 -8.24 -17.58 -8.04
C GLN A 344 -9.56 -18.27 -7.68
N GLY A 345 -9.67 -18.86 -6.48
CA GLY A 345 -10.91 -19.40 -5.91
C GLY A 345 -11.85 -18.35 -5.34
N GLY A 346 -11.38 -17.10 -5.19
CA GLY A 346 -12.14 -16.01 -4.60
C GLY A 346 -12.05 -15.94 -3.08
N GLU A 347 -11.15 -16.74 -2.47
CA GLU A 347 -10.92 -16.72 -1.02
C GLU A 347 -9.86 -15.67 -0.66
N LEU A 348 -10.01 -15.06 0.53
CA LEU A 348 -9.03 -14.12 1.04
C LEU A 348 -7.69 -14.82 1.26
N TRP A 349 -6.68 -14.38 0.52
CA TRP A 349 -5.36 -14.99 0.50
C TRP A 349 -4.33 -14.16 1.24
N LYS A 350 -4.14 -12.89 0.84
CA LYS A 350 -3.09 -12.05 1.40
C LYS A 350 -3.63 -10.70 1.84
N LEU A 351 -2.93 -10.07 2.78
CA LEU A 351 -3.18 -8.71 3.22
C LEU A 351 -1.92 -7.87 3.09
N TRP A 352 -1.96 -6.82 2.29
CA TRP A 352 -1.01 -5.72 2.41
C TRP A 352 -1.46 -4.76 3.50
N PHE A 353 -0.54 -4.42 4.41
CA PHE A 353 -0.81 -3.63 5.58
C PHE A 353 0.24 -2.50 5.68
N ASN A 354 -0.15 -1.26 5.40
CA ASN A 354 0.68 -0.09 5.61
C ASN A 354 0.46 0.50 7.00
N MET A 355 1.52 0.93 7.63
CA MET A 355 1.49 1.68 8.89
C MET A 355 2.01 3.08 8.60
N PHE A 356 1.11 4.08 8.76
CA PHE A 356 1.43 5.45 8.41
C PHE A 356 1.83 6.28 9.62
N GLU A 357 2.77 7.17 9.39
CA GLU A 357 3.07 8.27 10.29
C GLU A 357 2.92 9.59 9.55
N TYR A 358 2.58 10.65 10.27
CA TYR A 358 2.38 11.97 9.72
C TYR A 358 3.35 12.95 10.35
N VAL A 359 4.09 13.66 9.53
CA VAL A 359 5.06 14.65 9.92
C VAL A 359 4.54 16.04 9.62
N ALA A 360 4.12 16.77 10.66
CA ALA A 360 3.67 18.15 10.52
C ALA A 360 4.83 19.15 10.39
N LYS A 361 5.98 18.79 10.97
CA LYS A 361 7.23 19.55 10.84
C LYS A 361 8.33 18.57 10.52
N PRO A 362 9.01 18.71 9.38
CA PRO A 362 10.17 17.89 9.10
C PRO A 362 11.19 18.08 10.22
N TYR A 363 11.77 16.98 10.68
CA TYR A 363 12.86 16.89 11.65
C TYR A 363 12.53 16.85 13.14
N GLU A 364 11.35 17.20 13.61
CA GLU A 364 11.05 17.10 15.03
C GLU A 364 10.82 15.62 15.42
N GLY A 365 11.91 14.99 15.91
CA GLY A 365 11.88 13.58 16.36
C GLY A 365 12.15 12.53 15.28
N TYR A 366 12.53 12.95 14.10
CA TYR A 366 12.87 12.08 12.96
C TYR A 366 14.38 11.96 12.75
N PRO A 367 14.89 10.76 12.44
CA PRO A 367 16.26 10.61 11.98
C PRO A 367 16.36 11.02 10.49
N VAL A 368 16.07 12.27 10.17
CA VAL A 368 16.35 12.87 8.88
C VAL A 368 17.53 13.80 9.09
N LYS A 369 18.70 13.44 8.55
CA LYS A 369 19.84 14.35 8.50
C LYS A 369 19.65 15.37 7.40
N PRO A 370 19.67 16.67 7.71
CA PRO A 370 19.96 17.65 6.68
C PRO A 370 21.37 17.38 6.16
N LEU A 371 21.54 17.20 4.85
CA LEU A 371 22.89 17.24 4.27
C LEU A 371 23.49 18.62 4.49
N GLU A 372 24.78 18.67 4.86
CA GLU A 372 25.52 19.92 4.93
C GLU A 372 25.39 20.67 3.60
N GLY A 373 24.74 21.84 3.62
CA GLY A 373 24.50 22.68 2.45
C GLY A 373 23.18 22.42 1.70
N GLY A 374 22.37 21.45 2.09
CA GLY A 374 21.04 21.20 1.49
C GLY A 374 20.03 22.25 1.96
N LYS A 375 19.39 22.91 1.02
CA LYS A 375 18.21 23.74 1.31
C LYS A 375 16.97 22.83 1.28
N TYR A 376 16.57 22.31 2.42
CA TYR A 376 15.27 21.68 2.55
C TYR A 376 14.20 22.76 2.67
N ASN A 377 13.37 22.87 1.66
CA ASN A 377 12.13 23.62 1.76
C ASN A 377 11.00 22.67 2.18
N TYR A 378 11.16 21.98 3.32
CA TYR A 378 10.08 21.22 3.91
C TYR A 378 9.28 22.07 4.89
N GLU A 379 8.59 23.03 4.38
CA GLU A 379 7.52 23.70 5.12
C GLU A 379 6.23 22.87 5.12
N ASP A 380 6.25 21.72 4.42
CA ASP A 380 5.09 20.89 4.17
C ASP A 380 5.10 19.61 5.00
N ALA A 381 3.96 19.34 5.59
CA ALA A 381 3.65 18.10 6.27
C ALA A 381 3.25 17.00 5.25
N TRP A 382 3.59 15.74 5.51
CA TRP A 382 3.15 14.60 4.70
C TRP A 382 3.00 13.32 5.51
N ALA A 383 2.20 12.38 4.95
CA ALA A 383 2.12 11.02 5.46
C ALA A 383 3.15 10.12 4.76
N PHE A 384 3.77 9.23 5.50
CA PHE A 384 4.72 8.26 4.97
C PHE A 384 4.57 6.93 5.72
N THR A 385 5.12 5.84 5.17
CA THR A 385 5.03 4.49 5.68
C THR A 385 6.38 3.98 6.18
N PRO A 386 6.73 4.17 7.47
CA PRO A 386 7.98 3.64 8.00
C PRO A 386 7.97 2.12 8.16
N HIS A 387 6.80 1.51 8.25
CA HIS A 387 6.62 0.08 8.47
C HIS A 387 5.46 -0.45 7.64
N GLY A 388 5.52 -1.73 7.33
CA GLY A 388 4.42 -2.43 6.69
C GLY A 388 4.71 -3.91 6.55
N MET A 389 3.74 -4.62 6.01
CA MET A 389 3.90 -6.04 5.73
C MET A 389 2.98 -6.49 4.61
N MET A 390 3.31 -7.62 4.00
CA MET A 390 2.39 -8.48 3.29
C MET A 390 2.30 -9.80 4.04
N ALA A 391 1.12 -10.17 4.46
CA ALA A 391 0.89 -11.44 5.13
C ALA A 391 0.08 -12.37 4.22
N ASP A 392 0.54 -13.61 4.09
CA ASP A 392 -0.23 -14.71 3.53
C ASP A 392 -1.07 -15.32 4.65
N LEU A 393 -2.39 -15.13 4.58
CA LEU A 393 -3.31 -15.53 5.64
C LEU A 393 -3.67 -17.00 5.57
N GLN A 394 -3.47 -17.66 4.41
CA GLN A 394 -3.74 -19.08 4.21
C GLN A 394 -2.57 -19.92 4.72
N THR A 395 -1.32 -19.53 4.44
CA THR A 395 -0.13 -20.24 4.89
C THR A 395 0.40 -19.77 6.24
N VAL A 396 -0.12 -18.66 6.75
CA VAL A 396 0.34 -18.00 7.99
C VAL A 396 1.82 -17.64 7.89
N HIS A 397 2.14 -16.86 6.87
CA HIS A 397 3.48 -16.37 6.60
C HIS A 397 3.45 -14.85 6.40
N SER A 398 4.52 -14.15 6.69
CA SER A 398 4.57 -12.69 6.52
C SER A 398 5.94 -12.22 6.07
N THR A 399 5.92 -11.32 5.12
CA THR A 399 7.04 -10.47 4.75
C THR A 399 6.80 -9.09 5.33
N LYS A 400 7.47 -8.76 6.42
CA LYS A 400 7.40 -7.45 7.08
C LYS A 400 8.61 -6.61 6.71
N TRP A 401 8.47 -5.29 6.71
CA TRP A 401 9.56 -4.37 6.38
C TRP A 401 9.59 -3.16 7.30
N ASP A 402 10.80 -2.62 7.49
CA ASP A 402 11.09 -1.43 8.26
C ASP A 402 11.99 -0.48 7.44
N ALA A 403 11.69 0.82 7.47
CA ALA A 403 12.45 1.88 6.82
C ALA A 403 12.41 3.18 7.65
N PRO A 404 13.53 3.65 8.16
CA PRO A 404 14.85 3.06 8.11
C PRO A 404 14.95 1.77 8.94
N SER A 405 15.92 0.92 8.57
CA SER A 405 16.01 -0.45 9.13
C SER A 405 16.39 -0.51 10.61
N GLY A 406 17.03 0.52 11.14
CA GLY A 406 17.66 0.48 12.45
C GLY A 406 18.90 -0.42 12.53
N TYR A 407 19.37 -0.95 11.40
CA TYR A 407 20.63 -1.67 11.32
C TYR A 407 21.81 -0.71 11.24
N VAL A 408 22.88 -1.02 11.98
CA VAL A 408 24.16 -0.31 11.85
C VAL A 408 24.86 -0.86 10.61
N GLN A 409 24.94 -0.04 9.58
CA GLN A 409 25.66 -0.36 8.35
C GLN A 409 27.15 -0.16 8.51
N PRO A 410 27.99 -0.92 7.81
CA PRO A 410 29.43 -0.64 7.73
C PRO A 410 29.75 0.59 6.86
N THR A 411 28.78 1.24 6.27
CA THR A 411 28.91 2.46 5.47
C THR A 411 28.24 3.63 6.17
N ASP A 412 28.67 4.86 5.91
CA ASP A 412 28.12 6.11 6.45
C ASP A 412 26.65 6.40 6.05
N TRP A 413 26.00 5.44 5.44
CA TRP A 413 24.57 5.45 5.09
C TRP A 413 23.76 5.06 6.30
N VAL A 414 23.40 6.07 7.07
CA VAL A 414 22.75 5.87 8.34
C VAL A 414 21.23 5.80 8.13
N ASN A 415 20.57 4.91 8.78
CA ASN A 415 19.22 4.81 9.34
C ASN A 415 18.29 6.02 9.17
N GLU A 416 18.28 6.66 7.97
CA GLU A 416 17.65 7.95 7.76
C GLU A 416 16.86 7.97 6.47
N TRP A 417 15.83 8.81 6.43
CA TRP A 417 15.14 9.16 5.20
C TRP A 417 15.83 10.34 4.52
N TYR A 418 16.01 10.25 3.21
CA TYR A 418 16.52 11.34 2.36
C TYR A 418 15.39 11.84 1.48
N PHE A 419 15.15 13.13 1.50
CA PHE A 419 14.12 13.76 0.71
C PHE A 419 14.69 14.87 -0.15
N ASN A 420 14.31 14.92 -1.43
CA ASN A 420 14.66 15.96 -2.40
C ASN A 420 16.15 16.27 -2.53
N GLU A 421 17.02 15.35 -2.21
CA GLU A 421 18.44 15.61 -2.22
C GLU A 421 19.13 15.20 -3.49
N ALA A 422 20.03 16.09 -3.96
CA ALA A 422 21.06 15.77 -4.92
C ALA A 422 22.25 15.12 -4.20
N THR A 423 22.08 13.95 -3.61
CA THR A 423 23.23 13.15 -3.20
C THR A 423 23.84 12.48 -4.42
N PRO A 424 25.08 11.98 -4.36
CA PRO A 424 25.66 11.17 -5.46
C PRO A 424 24.77 9.98 -5.87
N ILE A 425 23.88 9.52 -5.00
CA ILE A 425 22.96 8.42 -5.26
C ILE A 425 21.56 8.84 -5.73
N ASN A 426 21.21 10.12 -5.62
CA ASN A 426 19.93 10.68 -6.07
C ASN A 426 20.06 11.50 -7.36
N THR A 427 21.10 11.30 -8.12
CA THR A 427 21.28 11.89 -9.46
C THR A 427 20.59 11.03 -10.50
N GLU A 428 20.20 11.60 -11.63
CA GLU A 428 19.62 10.87 -12.77
C GLU A 428 20.48 9.67 -13.19
N ARG A 429 21.81 9.82 -13.22
CA ARG A 429 22.76 8.75 -13.52
C ARG A 429 22.58 7.54 -12.60
N ALA A 430 22.25 7.78 -11.35
CA ALA A 430 22.07 6.74 -10.35
C ALA A 430 20.79 5.92 -10.56
N TYR A 431 19.81 6.44 -11.29
CA TYR A 431 18.57 5.73 -11.65
C TYR A 431 18.68 5.05 -13.02
N SER A 432 19.72 4.22 -13.17
CA SER A 432 19.97 3.49 -14.42
C SER A 432 20.37 2.05 -14.17
N VAL A 433 20.13 1.20 -15.16
CA VAL A 433 20.56 -0.22 -15.12
C VAL A 433 22.09 -0.33 -14.98
N ASN A 434 22.84 0.58 -15.60
CA ASN A 434 24.30 0.60 -15.46
C ASN A 434 24.73 0.89 -14.03
N PHE A 435 24.07 1.83 -13.35
CA PHE A 435 24.36 2.13 -11.95
C PHE A 435 23.93 0.96 -11.04
N LEU A 436 22.80 0.33 -11.30
CA LEU A 436 22.37 -0.87 -10.59
C LEU A 436 23.46 -1.96 -10.63
N ILE A 437 24.08 -2.18 -11.80
CA ILE A 437 25.17 -3.16 -11.97
C ILE A 437 26.46 -2.68 -11.26
N GLN A 438 26.78 -1.39 -11.33
CA GLN A 438 28.00 -0.83 -10.74
C GLN A 438 27.93 -0.81 -9.20
N SER A 439 26.78 -0.48 -8.63
CA SER A 439 26.57 -0.42 -7.19
C SER A 439 26.54 -1.81 -6.53
N ALA A 440 26.39 -2.85 -7.32
CA ALA A 440 26.39 -4.24 -6.87
C ALA A 440 27.81 -4.85 -6.70
N ARG A 441 28.85 -4.12 -7.12
CA ARG A 441 30.28 -4.54 -7.04
C ARG A 441 30.95 -3.98 -5.81
#